data_0f2395fe3ccd35683893cfb1d01d2455
#
_entry.id   0f2395fe3ccd35683893cfb1d01d2455
#
_cell.length_a   1.000
_cell.length_b   1.000
_cell.length_c   1.000
_cell.angle_alpha   90.00
_cell.angle_beta   90.00
_cell.angle_gamma   90.00
#
_symmetry.space_group_name_H-M   'P 1'
#
loop_
_entity.id
_entity.type
_entity.pdbx_description
1 polymer ?
#
loop_
_entity_poly.entity_id
_entity_poly.type
_entity_poly.pdbx_seq_one_letter_code
_entity_poly.pdbx_strand_id
1 'polypeptide(L)'
;MSTLTATRQSPFALRLLAYSNERFPAWQVLGQFPMFLVAFLFGQVITGKTAGFTVDLFVGFAAFVAYTLMVRTIDDHKDAAHDNAHYPERVLQRGLVTFTHLKIIGVISLLVVLGGTFYVDRGFGPVSVWLLGIFVSNNLVQFVQVKWAWIGEWLEARRVLLALSVIPFWGVGAVWAAQMGAGAEWVPAKVWWLVALWSVAALLLEIARKSRTPEDTRETVVDYTKSASSWTRSLGLTGTVVVLAGLALGVTALEFATLAAIDRGAGWAYAALGATALLPVAAALLFWRKPTRVGAKNVSEASASVWLIGQIVFAVAILTTG
;
A
#
# COMPACT_ATOMS: atom_id res chain seq x y z
N MET A 1 6.56 -3.92 -21.81
CA MET A 1 7.48 -4.86 -21.15
C MET A 1 7.24 -6.22 -21.77
N SER A 2 8.28 -6.86 -22.34
CA SER A 2 8.18 -8.21 -22.87
C SER A 2 7.82 -9.17 -21.74
N THR A 3 6.67 -9.83 -21.83
CA THR A 3 6.29 -10.91 -20.93
C THR A 3 7.34 -12.01 -21.03
N LEU A 4 8.08 -12.24 -19.95
CA LEU A 4 8.99 -13.39 -19.85
C LEU A 4 8.16 -14.66 -20.05
N THR A 5 8.29 -15.28 -21.22
CA THR A 5 7.59 -16.52 -21.57
C THR A 5 8.25 -17.71 -20.88
N ALA A 6 8.10 -17.81 -19.55
CA ALA A 6 8.56 -18.96 -18.81
C ALA A 6 7.61 -20.16 -19.06
N THR A 7 8.19 -21.36 -19.20
CA THR A 7 7.48 -22.63 -19.30
C THR A 7 7.82 -23.51 -18.09
N ARG A 8 7.11 -24.65 -17.94
CA ARG A 8 7.43 -25.63 -16.87
C ARG A 8 8.84 -26.21 -17.00
N GLN A 9 9.40 -26.21 -18.21
CA GLN A 9 10.77 -26.67 -18.48
C GLN A 9 11.83 -25.60 -18.21
N SER A 10 11.44 -24.34 -18.03
CA SER A 10 12.36 -23.25 -17.71
C SER A 10 13.03 -23.46 -16.35
N PRO A 11 14.28 -23.04 -16.14
CA PRO A 11 14.94 -23.05 -14.83
C PRO A 11 14.06 -22.41 -13.76
N PHE A 12 14.13 -22.93 -12.53
CA PHE A 12 13.29 -22.45 -11.44
C PHE A 12 13.42 -20.93 -11.21
N ALA A 13 14.63 -20.39 -11.29
CA ALA A 13 14.88 -18.96 -11.16
C ALA A 13 14.09 -18.11 -12.18
N LEU A 14 13.98 -18.55 -13.43
CA LEU A 14 13.18 -17.85 -14.44
C LEU A 14 11.68 -17.96 -14.16
N ARG A 15 11.20 -19.10 -13.65
CA ARG A 15 9.80 -19.27 -13.24
C ARG A 15 9.46 -18.38 -12.05
N LEU A 16 10.37 -18.28 -11.07
CA LEU A 16 10.22 -17.40 -9.92
C LEU A 16 10.26 -15.93 -10.33
N LEU A 17 11.14 -15.55 -11.27
CA LEU A 17 11.19 -14.20 -11.82
C LEU A 17 9.89 -13.85 -12.57
N ALA A 18 9.31 -14.79 -13.31
CA ALA A 18 8.02 -14.61 -13.97
C ALA A 18 6.90 -14.38 -12.94
N TYR A 19 6.87 -15.15 -11.85
CA TYR A 19 5.96 -14.95 -10.73
C TYR A 19 6.15 -13.57 -10.09
N SER A 20 7.39 -13.19 -9.78
CA SER A 20 7.70 -11.89 -9.19
C SER A 20 7.22 -10.76 -10.11
N ASN A 21 7.53 -10.80 -11.40
CA ASN A 21 7.10 -9.77 -12.34
C ASN A 21 5.57 -9.65 -12.47
N GLU A 22 4.84 -10.75 -12.27
CA GLU A 22 3.37 -10.74 -12.32
C GLU A 22 2.74 -10.28 -11.00
N ARG A 23 3.25 -10.76 -9.86
CA ARG A 23 2.58 -10.64 -8.56
C ARG A 23 3.26 -9.67 -7.59
N PHE A 24 4.55 -9.44 -7.73
CA PHE A 24 5.37 -8.59 -6.86
C PHE A 24 6.52 -7.95 -7.65
N PRO A 25 6.21 -7.12 -8.66
CA PRO A 25 7.20 -6.58 -9.58
C PRO A 25 8.18 -5.60 -8.90
N ALA A 26 9.41 -5.56 -9.39
CA ALA A 26 10.48 -4.73 -8.83
C ALA A 26 10.10 -3.24 -8.70
N TRP A 27 9.32 -2.69 -9.62
CA TRP A 27 8.84 -1.30 -9.53
C TRP A 27 7.94 -1.06 -8.32
N GLN A 28 7.18 -2.07 -7.88
CA GLN A 28 6.38 -1.99 -6.66
C GLN A 28 7.28 -1.94 -5.42
N VAL A 29 8.35 -2.73 -5.39
CA VAL A 29 9.36 -2.69 -4.32
C VAL A 29 10.04 -1.32 -4.27
N LEU A 30 10.45 -0.80 -5.44
CA LEU A 30 11.05 0.53 -5.53
C LEU A 30 10.08 1.64 -5.07
N GLY A 31 8.79 1.51 -5.39
CA GLY A 31 7.77 2.45 -4.94
C GLY A 31 7.49 2.40 -3.42
N GLN A 32 7.79 1.27 -2.76
CA GLN A 32 7.67 1.17 -1.30
C GLN A 32 8.81 1.88 -0.55
N PHE A 33 9.97 2.06 -1.19
CA PHE A 33 11.12 2.66 -0.53
C PHE A 33 10.89 4.10 -0.05
N PRO A 34 10.41 5.05 -0.86
CA PRO A 34 10.13 6.41 -0.39
C PRO A 34 9.12 6.44 0.75
N MET A 35 8.10 5.61 0.70
CA MET A 35 7.09 5.50 1.74
C MET A 35 7.70 5.03 3.06
N PHE A 36 8.48 3.96 3.04
CA PHE A 36 9.18 3.44 4.20
C PHE A 36 10.22 4.45 4.73
N LEU A 37 10.99 5.08 3.82
CA LEU A 37 12.00 6.08 4.15
C LEU A 37 11.40 7.25 4.95
N VAL A 38 10.28 7.81 4.47
CA VAL A 38 9.59 8.89 5.19
C VAL A 38 9.20 8.46 6.60
N ALA A 39 8.59 7.28 6.75
CA ALA A 39 8.18 6.79 8.05
C ALA A 39 9.38 6.58 8.98
N PHE A 40 10.45 6.01 8.47
CA PHE A 40 11.70 5.79 9.20
C PHE A 40 12.33 7.11 9.65
N LEU A 41 12.52 8.07 8.73
CA LEU A 41 13.07 9.39 9.04
C LEU A 41 12.19 10.16 10.02
N PHE A 42 10.87 10.07 9.84
CA PHE A 42 9.91 10.66 10.77
C PHE A 42 10.07 10.08 12.17
N GLY A 43 10.23 8.76 12.29
CA GLY A 43 10.50 8.08 13.57
C GLY A 43 11.78 8.58 14.25
N GLN A 44 12.87 8.78 13.48
CA GLN A 44 14.10 9.39 14.00
C GLN A 44 13.84 10.79 14.57
N VAL A 45 13.19 11.66 13.79
CA VAL A 45 12.98 13.07 14.20
C VAL A 45 12.09 13.18 15.43
N ILE A 46 10.99 12.44 15.50
CA ILE A 46 10.06 12.54 16.65
C ILE A 46 10.63 11.97 17.95
N THR A 47 11.71 11.20 17.87
CA THR A 47 12.48 10.71 19.03
C THR A 47 13.75 11.53 19.27
N GLY A 48 13.91 12.69 18.61
CA GLY A 48 15.04 13.61 18.81
C GLY A 48 16.35 13.16 18.15
N LYS A 49 16.31 12.15 17.28
CA LYS A 49 17.47 11.69 16.53
C LYS A 49 17.70 12.55 15.29
N THR A 50 18.94 12.64 14.85
CA THR A 50 19.26 13.23 13.55
C THR A 50 18.73 12.34 12.44
N ALA A 51 17.94 12.94 11.53
CA ALA A 51 17.44 12.23 10.35
C ALA A 51 18.58 11.85 9.42
N GLY A 52 18.64 10.60 9.02
CA GLY A 52 19.72 10.15 8.14
C GLY A 52 19.63 8.67 7.77
N PHE A 53 20.51 8.32 6.85
CA PHE A 53 20.65 6.94 6.37
C PHE A 53 21.52 6.14 7.33
N THR A 54 20.97 5.05 7.85
CA THR A 54 21.65 4.14 8.77
C THR A 54 21.53 2.70 8.28
N VAL A 55 22.30 1.78 8.85
CA VAL A 55 22.14 0.34 8.56
C VAL A 55 20.74 -0.13 8.92
N ASP A 56 20.18 0.39 10.03
CA ASP A 56 18.83 0.06 10.48
C ASP A 56 17.75 0.42 9.42
N LEU A 57 17.96 1.48 8.62
CA LEU A 57 17.08 1.82 7.49
C LEU A 57 17.02 0.68 6.46
N PHE A 58 18.17 0.17 6.06
CA PHE A 58 18.22 -0.88 5.02
C PHE A 58 17.73 -2.22 5.53
N VAL A 59 18.07 -2.58 6.77
CA VAL A 59 17.57 -3.78 7.43
C VAL A 59 16.06 -3.69 7.65
N GLY A 60 15.56 -2.54 8.11
CA GLY A 60 14.15 -2.28 8.29
C GLY A 60 13.38 -2.31 6.96
N PHE A 61 13.94 -1.70 5.91
CA PHE A 61 13.33 -1.77 4.59
C PHE A 61 13.27 -3.19 4.03
N ALA A 62 14.32 -3.99 4.22
CA ALA A 62 14.31 -5.41 3.83
C ALA A 62 13.21 -6.18 4.57
N ALA A 63 13.05 -5.94 5.88
CA ALA A 63 11.97 -6.52 6.68
C ALA A 63 10.58 -6.05 6.19
N PHE A 64 10.43 -4.78 5.84
CA PHE A 64 9.18 -4.21 5.30
C PHE A 64 8.80 -4.85 3.95
N VAL A 65 9.74 -4.98 3.03
CA VAL A 65 9.54 -5.64 1.74
C VAL A 65 9.21 -7.13 1.94
N ALA A 66 9.95 -7.81 2.83
CA ALA A 66 9.67 -9.21 3.16
C ALA A 66 8.27 -9.39 3.74
N TYR A 67 7.81 -8.46 4.60
CA TYR A 67 6.45 -8.47 5.14
C TYR A 67 5.41 -8.35 4.02
N THR A 68 5.56 -7.40 3.11
CA THR A 68 4.61 -7.21 2.00
C THR A 68 4.61 -8.41 1.03
N LEU A 69 5.76 -9.03 0.81
CA LEU A 69 5.87 -10.27 0.04
C LEU A 69 5.16 -11.44 0.75
N MET A 70 5.33 -11.58 2.07
CA MET A 70 4.63 -12.59 2.86
C MET A 70 3.11 -12.43 2.77
N VAL A 71 2.60 -11.20 2.94
CA VAL A 71 1.17 -10.90 2.77
C VAL A 71 0.69 -11.28 1.36
N ARG A 72 1.50 -11.00 0.33
CA ARG A 72 1.18 -11.39 -1.04
C ARG A 72 1.06 -12.89 -1.22
N THR A 73 1.95 -13.69 -0.60
CA THR A 73 1.85 -15.15 -0.68
C THR A 73 0.59 -15.68 0.03
N ILE A 74 0.17 -15.06 1.12
CA ILE A 74 -1.09 -15.38 1.82
C ILE A 74 -2.29 -15.07 0.93
N ASP A 75 -2.31 -13.89 0.28
CA ASP A 75 -3.38 -13.51 -0.65
C ASP A 75 -3.51 -14.51 -1.80
N ASP A 76 -2.40 -14.95 -2.39
CA ASP A 76 -2.43 -15.94 -3.48
C ASP A 76 -3.00 -17.31 -3.05
N HIS A 77 -2.83 -17.70 -1.78
CA HIS A 77 -3.50 -18.89 -1.23
C HIS A 77 -5.00 -18.66 -1.02
N LYS A 78 -5.36 -17.52 -0.46
CA LYS A 78 -6.76 -17.14 -0.20
C LYS A 78 -7.57 -17.06 -1.49
N ASP A 79 -6.99 -16.44 -2.52
CA ASP A 79 -7.67 -16.17 -3.79
C ASP A 79 -7.57 -17.33 -4.79
N ALA A 80 -6.94 -18.47 -4.42
CA ALA A 80 -6.63 -19.56 -5.31
C ALA A 80 -7.83 -20.11 -6.10
N ALA A 81 -8.97 -20.34 -5.45
CA ALA A 81 -10.17 -20.86 -6.09
C ALA A 81 -10.73 -19.86 -7.12
N HIS A 82 -10.76 -18.58 -6.76
CA HIS A 82 -11.20 -17.50 -7.64
C HIS A 82 -10.26 -17.33 -8.84
N ASP A 83 -8.96 -17.30 -8.59
CA ASP A 83 -7.94 -17.11 -9.63
C ASP A 83 -7.91 -18.31 -10.61
N ASN A 84 -8.11 -19.53 -10.13
CA ASN A 84 -8.23 -20.71 -10.99
C ASN A 84 -9.41 -20.63 -11.97
N ALA A 85 -10.52 -20.05 -11.52
CA ALA A 85 -11.71 -19.92 -12.34
C ALA A 85 -11.62 -18.76 -13.36
N HIS A 86 -10.94 -17.65 -13.00
CA HIS A 86 -11.01 -16.40 -13.77
C HIS A 86 -9.69 -15.99 -14.44
N TYR A 87 -8.56 -16.55 -14.00
CA TYR A 87 -7.22 -16.16 -14.47
C TYR A 87 -6.30 -17.37 -14.68
N PRO A 88 -6.72 -18.37 -15.50
CA PRO A 88 -5.96 -19.60 -15.70
C PRO A 88 -4.58 -19.38 -16.35
N GLU A 89 -4.38 -18.21 -16.99
CA GLU A 89 -3.13 -17.82 -17.63
C GLU A 89 -2.04 -17.38 -16.66
N ARG A 90 -2.35 -17.11 -15.41
CA ARG A 90 -1.38 -16.65 -14.40
C ARG A 90 -0.31 -17.70 -14.12
N VAL A 91 0.87 -17.24 -13.72
CA VAL A 91 2.05 -18.08 -13.45
C VAL A 91 1.75 -19.19 -12.44
N LEU A 92 1.02 -18.89 -11.38
CA LEU A 92 0.64 -19.85 -10.34
C LEU A 92 -0.36 -20.89 -10.87
N GLN A 93 -1.41 -20.46 -11.58
CA GLN A 93 -2.45 -21.32 -12.16
C GLN A 93 -1.89 -22.23 -13.26
N ARG A 94 -0.91 -21.75 -14.02
CA ARG A 94 -0.16 -22.55 -14.99
C ARG A 94 0.79 -23.58 -14.36
N GLY A 95 0.96 -23.56 -13.02
CA GLY A 95 1.82 -24.47 -12.28
C GLY A 95 3.33 -24.20 -12.51
N LEU A 96 3.73 -22.99 -12.92
CA LEU A 96 5.14 -22.61 -13.05
C LEU A 96 5.78 -22.42 -11.67
N VAL A 97 5.02 -21.89 -10.73
CA VAL A 97 5.31 -21.83 -9.30
C VAL A 97 4.16 -22.55 -8.58
N THR A 98 4.46 -23.28 -7.52
CA THR A 98 3.46 -24.05 -6.76
C THR A 98 3.17 -23.38 -5.41
N PHE A 99 2.05 -23.75 -4.78
CA PHE A 99 1.74 -23.30 -3.42
C PHE A 99 2.81 -23.71 -2.40
N THR A 100 3.49 -24.85 -2.61
CA THR A 100 4.65 -25.25 -1.78
C THR A 100 5.79 -24.23 -1.89
N HIS A 101 6.10 -23.77 -3.10
CA HIS A 101 7.10 -22.71 -3.28
C HIS A 101 6.69 -21.42 -2.58
N LEU A 102 5.39 -21.03 -2.66
CA LEU A 102 4.88 -19.84 -1.96
C LEU A 102 4.96 -19.98 -0.43
N LYS A 103 4.69 -21.16 0.12
CA LYS A 103 4.88 -21.42 1.56
C LYS A 103 6.34 -21.24 1.97
N ILE A 104 7.29 -21.75 1.18
CA ILE A 104 8.73 -21.57 1.46
C ILE A 104 9.10 -20.08 1.39
N ILE A 105 8.65 -19.35 0.37
CA ILE A 105 8.86 -17.90 0.24
C ILE A 105 8.28 -17.18 1.46
N GLY A 106 7.06 -17.52 1.87
CA GLY A 106 6.40 -16.95 3.04
C GLY A 106 7.19 -17.18 4.34
N VAL A 107 7.70 -18.40 4.55
CA VAL A 107 8.55 -18.72 5.72
C VAL A 107 9.87 -17.95 5.70
N ILE A 108 10.56 -17.90 4.55
CA ILE A 108 11.79 -17.11 4.41
C ILE A 108 11.49 -15.63 4.69
N SER A 109 10.41 -15.10 4.12
CA SER A 109 9.97 -13.72 4.37
C SER A 109 9.71 -13.47 5.85
N LEU A 110 9.03 -14.39 6.54
CA LEU A 110 8.80 -14.30 7.98
C LEU A 110 10.12 -14.26 8.78
N LEU A 111 11.09 -15.10 8.42
CA LEU A 111 12.40 -15.10 9.07
C LEU A 111 13.16 -13.79 8.86
N VAL A 112 13.08 -13.20 7.65
CA VAL A 112 13.67 -11.87 7.37
C VAL A 112 12.96 -10.77 8.17
N VAL A 113 11.64 -10.82 8.28
CA VAL A 113 10.85 -9.87 9.08
C VAL A 113 11.25 -9.94 10.55
N LEU A 114 11.27 -11.15 11.13
CA LEU A 114 11.63 -11.35 12.53
C LEU A 114 13.08 -10.95 12.79
N GLY A 115 14.01 -11.42 11.94
CA GLY A 115 15.44 -11.11 12.07
C GLY A 115 15.73 -9.63 11.97
N GLY A 116 15.13 -8.94 10.98
CA GLY A 116 15.27 -7.49 10.80
C GLY A 116 14.68 -6.70 11.99
N THR A 117 13.52 -7.11 12.48
CA THR A 117 12.88 -6.49 13.64
C THR A 117 13.73 -6.65 14.91
N PHE A 118 14.19 -7.87 15.22
CA PHE A 118 15.07 -8.11 16.36
C PHE A 118 16.43 -7.43 16.24
N TYR A 119 16.94 -7.29 15.02
CA TYR A 119 18.17 -6.53 14.77
C TYR A 119 17.99 -5.06 15.15
N VAL A 120 16.90 -4.40 14.70
CA VAL A 120 16.63 -2.99 15.00
C VAL A 120 16.37 -2.75 16.49
N ASP A 121 15.62 -3.65 17.14
CA ASP A 121 15.35 -3.60 18.58
C ASP A 121 16.58 -3.97 19.44
N ARG A 122 17.63 -4.54 18.86
CA ARG A 122 18.74 -5.14 19.60
C ARG A 122 18.28 -6.27 20.54
N GLY A 123 17.23 -6.99 20.14
CA GLY A 123 16.54 -8.04 20.89
C GLY A 123 15.02 -7.95 20.72
N PHE A 124 14.27 -8.03 21.80
CA PHE A 124 12.81 -7.81 21.80
C PHE A 124 12.51 -6.43 22.39
N GLY A 125 11.81 -5.60 21.61
CA GLY A 125 11.56 -4.22 22.00
C GLY A 125 10.32 -3.63 21.30
N PRO A 126 10.23 -2.27 21.21
CA PRO A 126 9.07 -1.59 20.64
C PRO A 126 8.76 -1.95 19.18
N VAL A 127 9.78 -2.18 18.34
CA VAL A 127 9.58 -2.60 16.94
C VAL A 127 8.90 -3.95 16.87
N SER A 128 9.32 -4.90 17.76
CA SER A 128 8.72 -6.24 17.88
C SER A 128 7.26 -6.17 18.33
N VAL A 129 6.93 -5.27 19.25
CA VAL A 129 5.55 -5.07 19.71
C VAL A 129 4.67 -4.54 18.59
N TRP A 130 5.15 -3.57 17.80
CA TRP A 130 4.40 -3.07 16.65
C TRP A 130 4.32 -4.08 15.50
N LEU A 131 5.34 -4.93 15.34
CA LEU A 131 5.24 -6.08 14.42
C LEU A 131 4.10 -7.02 14.83
N LEU A 132 3.98 -7.34 16.12
CA LEU A 132 2.84 -8.13 16.60
C LEU A 132 1.51 -7.42 16.31
N GLY A 133 1.45 -6.11 16.51
CA GLY A 133 0.27 -5.29 16.18
C GLY A 133 -0.13 -5.39 14.70
N ILE A 134 0.85 -5.31 13.77
CA ILE A 134 0.55 -5.42 12.33
C ILE A 134 0.15 -6.86 11.95
N PHE A 135 0.72 -7.89 12.57
CA PHE A 135 0.26 -9.27 12.37
C PHE A 135 -1.18 -9.44 12.83
N VAL A 136 -1.53 -8.95 14.02
CA VAL A 136 -2.91 -9.02 14.54
C VAL A 136 -3.88 -8.26 13.63
N SER A 137 -3.54 -7.02 13.24
CA SER A 137 -4.41 -6.21 12.37
C SER A 137 -4.57 -6.83 10.98
N ASN A 138 -3.48 -7.39 10.39
CA ASN A 138 -3.56 -8.07 9.11
C ASN A 138 -4.42 -9.34 9.18
N ASN A 139 -4.25 -10.17 10.21
CA ASN A 139 -5.08 -11.36 10.38
C ASN A 139 -6.55 -11.00 10.61
N LEU A 140 -6.83 -9.93 11.36
CA LEU A 140 -8.19 -9.44 11.55
C LEU A 140 -8.81 -8.99 10.22
N VAL A 141 -8.07 -8.22 9.40
CA VAL A 141 -8.51 -7.81 8.06
C VAL A 141 -8.74 -9.01 7.15
N GLN A 142 -7.80 -9.97 7.13
CA GLN A 142 -7.95 -11.20 6.34
C GLN A 142 -9.15 -12.02 6.81
N PHE A 143 -9.34 -12.17 8.12
CA PHE A 143 -10.49 -12.85 8.71
C PHE A 143 -11.83 -12.22 8.28
N VAL A 144 -11.89 -10.91 8.31
CA VAL A 144 -13.07 -10.14 7.90
C VAL A 144 -13.34 -10.25 6.40
N GLN A 145 -12.28 -10.29 5.56
CA GLN A 145 -12.40 -10.36 4.10
C GLN A 145 -12.62 -11.79 3.57
N VAL A 146 -12.14 -12.80 4.27
CA VAL A 146 -12.43 -14.20 3.93
C VAL A 146 -13.81 -14.52 4.45
N LYS A 147 -14.86 -14.44 3.68
CA LYS A 147 -16.25 -14.86 3.88
C LYS A 147 -16.54 -15.83 5.07
N TRP A 148 -15.81 -15.65 6.16
CA TRP A 148 -15.95 -16.43 7.36
C TRP A 148 -17.18 -15.93 8.11
N ALA A 149 -18.15 -16.78 8.22
CA ALA A 149 -19.45 -16.47 8.74
C ALA A 149 -20.11 -15.29 7.95
N TRP A 150 -21.23 -14.86 8.34
CA TRP A 150 -22.05 -13.79 7.79
C TRP A 150 -21.35 -12.39 7.69
N ILE A 151 -20.20 -12.18 8.36
CA ILE A 151 -19.50 -10.88 8.40
C ILE A 151 -18.90 -10.51 7.03
N GLY A 152 -18.28 -11.45 6.31
CA GLY A 152 -17.68 -11.18 5.00
C GLY A 152 -18.72 -10.74 3.98
N GLU A 153 -19.82 -11.46 3.86
CA GLU A 153 -20.92 -11.12 2.95
C GLU A 153 -21.60 -9.81 3.35
N TRP A 154 -21.78 -9.58 4.66
CA TRP A 154 -22.33 -8.34 5.19
C TRP A 154 -21.45 -7.12 4.85
N LEU A 155 -20.12 -7.25 4.90
CA LEU A 155 -19.15 -6.20 4.54
C LEU A 155 -19.07 -6.00 3.03
N GLU A 156 -19.08 -7.07 2.22
CA GLU A 156 -19.10 -6.97 0.76
C GLU A 156 -20.30 -6.16 0.26
N ALA A 157 -21.45 -6.28 0.94
CA ALA A 157 -22.62 -5.46 0.65
C ALA A 157 -22.44 -3.98 1.06
N ARG A 158 -21.45 -3.67 1.92
CA ARG A 158 -21.20 -2.33 2.51
C ARG A 158 -19.77 -1.87 2.23
N ARG A 159 -19.48 -1.51 0.99
CA ARG A 159 -18.13 -1.20 0.49
C ARG A 159 -17.37 -0.15 1.27
N VAL A 160 -18.08 0.88 1.76
CA VAL A 160 -17.44 1.91 2.59
C VAL A 160 -16.87 1.26 3.85
N LEU A 161 -17.63 0.42 4.52
CA LEU A 161 -17.17 -0.29 5.72
C LEU A 161 -16.05 -1.29 5.40
N LEU A 162 -16.14 -1.97 4.26
CA LEU A 162 -15.08 -2.86 3.78
C LEU A 162 -13.78 -2.07 3.53
N ALA A 163 -13.85 -0.91 2.88
CA ALA A 163 -12.68 -0.06 2.68
C ALA A 163 -12.12 0.49 3.99
N LEU A 164 -12.99 0.89 4.93
CA LEU A 164 -12.57 1.35 6.25
C LEU A 164 -11.94 0.23 7.09
N SER A 165 -12.32 -1.03 6.87
CA SER A 165 -11.76 -2.17 7.62
C SER A 165 -10.25 -2.40 7.37
N VAL A 166 -9.70 -1.91 6.26
CA VAL A 166 -8.25 -2.02 5.96
C VAL A 166 -7.41 -0.88 6.55
N ILE A 167 -8.05 0.21 7.02
CA ILE A 167 -7.35 1.37 7.60
C ILE A 167 -6.47 0.99 8.79
N PRO A 168 -6.93 0.20 9.78
CA PRO A 168 -6.10 -0.18 10.93
C PRO A 168 -4.78 -0.84 10.52
N PHE A 169 -4.80 -1.67 9.48
CA PHE A 169 -3.60 -2.31 8.94
C PHE A 169 -2.57 -1.28 8.44
N TRP A 170 -3.00 -0.29 7.64
CA TRP A 170 -2.12 0.77 7.15
C TRP A 170 -1.62 1.67 8.27
N GLY A 171 -2.49 2.00 9.22
CA GLY A 171 -2.13 2.81 10.38
C GLY A 171 -1.07 2.13 11.26
N VAL A 172 -1.26 0.86 11.61
CA VAL A 172 -0.27 0.09 12.39
C VAL A 172 1.03 -0.10 11.60
N GLY A 173 0.93 -0.29 10.28
CA GLY A 173 2.09 -0.36 9.39
C GLY A 173 2.92 0.92 9.40
N ALA A 174 2.27 2.09 9.42
CA ALA A 174 2.95 3.38 9.54
C ALA A 174 3.71 3.51 10.86
N VAL A 175 3.08 3.09 11.98
CA VAL A 175 3.74 3.11 13.29
C VAL A 175 4.92 2.14 13.33
N TRP A 176 4.78 0.93 12.81
CA TRP A 176 5.85 -0.05 12.76
C TRP A 176 7.07 0.45 11.97
N ALA A 177 6.83 1.07 10.79
CA ALA A 177 7.89 1.66 9.99
C ALA A 177 8.56 2.86 10.68
N ALA A 178 7.80 3.74 11.35
CA ALA A 178 8.33 4.84 12.15
C ALA A 178 9.11 4.34 13.37
N GLN A 179 8.61 3.28 14.04
CA GLN A 179 9.30 2.66 15.18
C GLN A 179 10.66 2.08 14.78
N MET A 180 10.83 1.59 13.55
CA MET A 180 12.15 1.17 13.07
C MET A 180 13.15 2.32 13.02
N GLY A 181 12.71 3.56 12.70
CA GLY A 181 13.56 4.76 12.80
C GLY A 181 13.83 5.18 14.23
N ALA A 182 12.87 5.03 15.10
CA ALA A 182 12.99 5.30 16.53
C ALA A 182 13.87 4.24 17.26
N GLY A 183 13.95 3.00 16.72
CA GLY A 183 14.69 1.91 17.34
C GLY A 183 14.08 1.49 18.68
N ALA A 184 14.91 1.40 19.72
CA ALA A 184 14.49 0.98 21.06
C ALA A 184 13.65 2.01 21.83
N GLU A 185 13.52 3.26 21.33
CA GLU A 185 12.71 4.28 21.95
C GLU A 185 11.29 4.24 21.44
N TRP A 186 10.28 4.33 22.32
CA TRP A 186 8.89 4.38 21.89
C TRP A 186 8.59 5.66 21.11
N VAL A 187 7.95 5.50 19.94
CA VAL A 187 7.47 6.67 19.19
C VAL A 187 6.42 7.44 19.99
N PRO A 188 6.56 8.77 20.11
CA PRO A 188 5.61 9.61 20.82
C PRO A 188 4.29 9.79 20.02
N ALA A 189 3.31 10.42 20.65
CA ALA A 189 1.98 10.64 20.06
C ALA A 189 1.99 11.39 18.71
N LYS A 190 3.04 12.13 18.37
CA LYS A 190 3.22 12.75 17.05
C LYS A 190 3.12 11.75 15.90
N VAL A 191 3.36 10.45 16.12
CA VAL A 191 3.21 9.38 15.11
C VAL A 191 1.78 9.28 14.56
N TRP A 192 0.77 9.74 15.26
CA TRP A 192 -0.61 9.72 14.80
C TRP A 192 -0.87 10.58 13.55
N TRP A 193 -0.05 11.59 13.31
CA TRP A 193 -0.09 12.35 12.04
C TRP A 193 0.28 11.45 10.85
N LEU A 194 1.31 10.65 11.00
CA LEU A 194 1.72 9.68 9.97
C LEU A 194 0.67 8.58 9.78
N VAL A 195 0.06 8.11 10.86
CA VAL A 195 -1.06 7.15 10.82
C VAL A 195 -2.24 7.70 10.01
N ALA A 196 -2.63 8.95 10.29
CA ALA A 196 -3.71 9.61 9.55
C ALA A 196 -3.34 9.76 8.06
N LEU A 197 -2.12 10.19 7.76
CA LEU A 197 -1.63 10.35 6.40
C LEU A 197 -1.68 9.02 5.62
N TRP A 198 -1.11 7.94 6.16
CA TRP A 198 -1.11 6.63 5.48
C TRP A 198 -2.53 6.07 5.32
N SER A 199 -3.40 6.28 6.30
CA SER A 199 -4.78 5.82 6.26
C SER A 199 -5.59 6.51 5.16
N VAL A 200 -5.48 7.84 5.04
CA VAL A 200 -6.18 8.61 3.99
C VAL A 200 -5.59 8.32 2.61
N ALA A 201 -4.26 8.19 2.51
CA ALA A 201 -3.61 7.80 1.25
C ALA A 201 -4.02 6.39 0.80
N ALA A 202 -4.13 5.44 1.71
CA ALA A 202 -4.61 4.09 1.40
C ALA A 202 -6.04 4.10 0.85
N LEU A 203 -6.92 4.92 1.42
CA LEU A 203 -8.28 5.11 0.89
C LEU A 203 -8.28 5.76 -0.50
N LEU A 204 -7.46 6.79 -0.71
CA LEU A 204 -7.32 7.43 -2.02
C LEU A 204 -6.92 6.40 -3.08
N LEU A 205 -5.87 5.62 -2.81
CA LEU A 205 -5.35 4.62 -3.74
C LEU A 205 -6.37 3.49 -3.99
N GLU A 206 -7.06 3.04 -2.95
CA GLU A 206 -8.08 2.00 -3.07
C GLU A 206 -9.27 2.45 -3.93
N ILE A 207 -9.76 3.67 -3.72
CA ILE A 207 -10.88 4.22 -4.48
C ILE A 207 -10.45 4.50 -5.92
N ALA A 208 -9.29 5.12 -6.12
CA ALA A 208 -8.76 5.43 -7.45
C ALA A 208 -8.57 4.16 -8.30
N ARG A 209 -7.97 3.12 -7.72
CA ARG A 209 -7.71 1.83 -8.39
C ARG A 209 -8.99 1.10 -8.81
N LYS A 210 -10.06 1.27 -8.06
CA LYS A 210 -11.36 0.62 -8.31
C LYS A 210 -12.40 1.55 -8.94
N SER A 211 -12.02 2.73 -9.43
CA SER A 211 -12.88 3.57 -10.25
C SER A 211 -13.03 2.99 -11.65
N ARG A 212 -14.22 3.01 -12.20
CA ARG A 212 -14.58 2.45 -13.51
C ARG A 212 -15.50 3.41 -14.27
N THR A 213 -15.60 3.24 -15.59
CA THR A 213 -16.59 3.98 -16.38
C THR A 213 -18.01 3.55 -16.01
N PRO A 214 -19.02 4.41 -16.19
CA PRO A 214 -20.41 4.01 -15.99
C PRO A 214 -20.83 2.86 -16.90
N GLU A 215 -20.26 2.75 -18.11
CA GLU A 215 -20.49 1.66 -19.07
C GLU A 215 -19.94 0.35 -18.56
N ASP A 216 -18.67 0.32 -18.10
CA ASP A 216 -18.07 -0.87 -17.50
C ASP A 216 -18.83 -1.38 -16.26
N THR A 217 -19.61 -0.52 -15.62
CA THR A 217 -20.45 -0.93 -14.48
C THR A 217 -21.79 -1.51 -14.89
N ARG A 218 -22.24 -1.29 -16.13
CA ARG A 218 -23.52 -1.80 -16.66
C ARG A 218 -23.36 -3.10 -17.43
N GLU A 219 -22.28 -3.24 -18.21
CA GLU A 219 -22.07 -4.37 -19.12
C GLU A 219 -21.71 -5.70 -18.46
N THR A 220 -21.37 -5.71 -17.20
CA THR A 220 -20.75 -6.90 -16.60
C THR A 220 -21.71 -7.73 -15.78
N VAL A 221 -22.70 -8.30 -16.44
CA VAL A 221 -23.38 -9.50 -15.94
C VAL A 221 -22.44 -10.72 -15.97
N VAL A 222 -21.39 -10.68 -16.83
CA VAL A 222 -20.45 -11.79 -17.04
C VAL A 222 -19.21 -11.70 -16.09
N ASP A 223 -18.78 -10.50 -15.68
CA ASP A 223 -17.65 -10.33 -14.73
C ASP A 223 -18.12 -9.62 -13.45
N TYR A 224 -18.98 -10.33 -12.73
CA TYR A 224 -19.59 -9.86 -11.47
C TYR A 224 -18.56 -9.36 -10.46
N THR A 225 -17.35 -9.91 -10.47
CA THR A 225 -16.28 -9.57 -9.55
C THR A 225 -15.63 -8.22 -9.83
N LYS A 226 -15.45 -7.85 -11.11
CA LYS A 226 -14.85 -6.55 -11.48
C LYS A 226 -15.84 -5.40 -11.41
N SER A 227 -17.09 -5.59 -11.87
CA SER A 227 -18.10 -4.53 -11.83
C SER A 227 -18.70 -4.33 -10.45
N ALA A 228 -18.93 -5.42 -9.74
CA ALA A 228 -19.45 -5.37 -8.39
C ALA A 228 -18.52 -4.61 -7.44
N SER A 229 -17.20 -4.57 -7.68
CA SER A 229 -16.21 -3.86 -6.84
C SER A 229 -15.91 -2.41 -7.22
N SER A 230 -16.68 -1.78 -8.13
CA SER A 230 -16.42 -0.40 -8.56
C SER A 230 -17.04 0.64 -7.64
N TRP A 231 -16.26 1.66 -7.28
CA TRP A 231 -16.77 2.82 -6.54
C TRP A 231 -17.73 3.68 -7.35
N THR A 232 -17.51 3.77 -8.65
CA THR A 232 -18.43 4.48 -9.57
C THR A 232 -19.82 3.86 -9.55
N ARG A 233 -19.94 2.56 -9.36
CA ARG A 233 -21.24 1.90 -9.17
C ARG A 233 -21.88 2.25 -7.82
N SER A 234 -21.07 2.35 -6.76
CA SER A 234 -21.57 2.57 -5.40
C SER A 234 -21.93 4.02 -5.10
N LEU A 235 -21.14 4.98 -5.60
CA LEU A 235 -21.27 6.41 -5.30
C LEU A 235 -21.75 7.23 -6.52
N GLY A 236 -21.93 6.62 -7.68
CA GLY A 236 -22.06 7.31 -8.96
C GLY A 236 -20.76 7.98 -9.40
N LEU A 237 -20.70 8.45 -10.64
CA LEU A 237 -19.52 9.11 -11.19
C LEU A 237 -19.15 10.38 -10.40
N THR A 238 -20.12 11.27 -10.19
CA THR A 238 -19.91 12.53 -9.47
C THR A 238 -19.45 12.28 -8.02
N GLY A 239 -20.13 11.38 -7.30
CA GLY A 239 -19.74 11.04 -5.93
C GLY A 239 -18.32 10.49 -5.85
N THR A 240 -17.94 9.62 -6.79
CA THR A 240 -16.57 9.06 -6.86
C THR A 240 -15.53 10.16 -7.07
N VAL A 241 -15.79 11.08 -8.00
CA VAL A 241 -14.87 12.20 -8.31
C VAL A 241 -14.72 13.16 -7.12
N VAL A 242 -15.84 13.50 -6.46
CA VAL A 242 -15.82 14.37 -5.25
C VAL A 242 -15.00 13.72 -4.13
N VAL A 243 -15.21 12.42 -3.89
CA VAL A 243 -14.45 11.69 -2.87
C VAL A 243 -12.97 11.62 -3.22
N LEU A 244 -12.61 11.31 -4.47
CA LEU A 244 -11.22 11.28 -4.92
C LEU A 244 -10.52 12.63 -4.77
N ALA A 245 -11.16 13.72 -5.20
CA ALA A 245 -10.62 15.07 -5.05
C ALA A 245 -10.47 15.45 -3.57
N GLY A 246 -11.47 15.16 -2.75
CA GLY A 246 -11.42 15.41 -1.30
C GLY A 246 -10.32 14.62 -0.59
N LEU A 247 -10.14 13.36 -0.94
CA LEU A 247 -9.05 12.53 -0.38
C LEU A 247 -7.67 13.01 -0.84
N ALA A 248 -7.51 13.42 -2.10
CA ALA A 248 -6.26 13.97 -2.60
C ALA A 248 -5.86 15.24 -1.85
N LEU A 249 -6.79 16.16 -1.66
CA LEU A 249 -6.58 17.37 -0.85
C LEU A 249 -6.33 17.02 0.63
N GLY A 250 -7.03 16.00 1.15
CA GLY A 250 -6.84 15.50 2.50
C GLY A 250 -5.44 14.91 2.74
N VAL A 251 -4.90 14.16 1.78
CA VAL A 251 -3.51 13.66 1.81
C VAL A 251 -2.54 14.84 1.89
N THR A 252 -2.68 15.83 1.03
CA THR A 252 -1.79 17.02 1.02
C THR A 252 -1.90 17.82 2.31
N ALA A 253 -3.11 18.01 2.84
CA ALA A 253 -3.29 18.69 4.13
C ALA A 253 -2.61 17.92 5.27
N LEU A 254 -2.68 16.60 5.26
CA LEU A 254 -2.00 15.75 6.24
C LEU A 254 -0.49 15.75 6.07
N GLU A 255 0.03 15.82 4.84
CA GLU A 255 1.47 16.00 4.58
C GLU A 255 1.96 17.33 5.18
N PHE A 256 1.22 18.42 4.98
CA PHE A 256 1.52 19.71 5.59
C PHE A 256 1.50 19.64 7.12
N ALA A 257 0.44 19.10 7.71
CA ALA A 257 0.31 18.96 9.14
C ALA A 257 1.41 18.07 9.75
N THR A 258 1.79 17.00 9.04
CA THR A 258 2.83 16.08 9.50
C THR A 258 4.21 16.74 9.47
N LEU A 259 4.55 17.52 8.42
CA LEU A 259 5.79 18.32 8.38
C LEU A 259 5.82 19.40 9.46
N ALA A 260 4.70 20.11 9.65
CA ALA A 260 4.57 21.11 10.69
C ALA A 260 4.73 20.51 12.10
N ALA A 261 4.18 19.31 12.35
CA ALA A 261 4.26 18.64 13.65
C ALA A 261 5.70 18.28 14.08
N ILE A 262 6.62 18.20 13.13
CA ILE A 262 8.03 17.88 13.38
C ILE A 262 8.98 19.07 13.13
N ASP A 263 8.43 20.27 12.92
CA ASP A 263 9.18 21.51 12.66
C ASP A 263 10.14 21.40 11.46
N ARG A 264 9.73 20.63 10.42
CA ARG A 264 10.49 20.41 9.16
C ARG A 264 9.82 21.02 7.94
N GLY A 265 8.85 21.92 8.16
CA GLY A 265 8.11 22.58 7.10
C GLY A 265 8.92 23.72 6.47
N ALA A 266 9.36 23.55 5.23
CA ALA A 266 9.91 24.63 4.42
C ALA A 266 8.90 25.10 3.38
N GLY A 267 8.93 26.39 3.02
CA GLY A 267 8.00 26.98 2.05
C GLY A 267 8.01 26.24 0.70
N TRP A 268 9.20 25.84 0.23
CA TRP A 268 9.35 25.07 -1.00
C TRP A 268 8.66 23.68 -0.92
N ALA A 269 8.74 23.02 0.23
CA ALA A 269 8.13 21.69 0.42
C ALA A 269 6.61 21.79 0.38
N TYR A 270 6.02 22.76 1.07
CA TYR A 270 4.57 23.03 1.02
C TYR A 270 4.11 23.38 -0.40
N ALA A 271 4.87 24.22 -1.12
CA ALA A 271 4.56 24.56 -2.50
C ALA A 271 4.62 23.33 -3.43
N ALA A 272 5.64 22.48 -3.30
CA ALA A 272 5.78 21.26 -4.08
C ALA A 272 4.66 20.26 -3.78
N LEU A 273 4.35 19.99 -2.51
CA LEU A 273 3.25 19.12 -2.10
C LEU A 273 1.90 19.65 -2.58
N GLY A 274 1.66 20.97 -2.46
CA GLY A 274 0.44 21.60 -2.98
C GLY A 274 0.30 21.47 -4.49
N ALA A 275 1.40 21.62 -5.24
CA ALA A 275 1.41 21.44 -6.68
C ALA A 275 1.11 20.00 -7.09
N THR A 276 1.62 19.00 -6.35
CA THR A 276 1.35 17.59 -6.67
C THR A 276 -0.12 17.23 -6.51
N ALA A 277 -0.85 17.84 -5.56
CA ALA A 277 -2.28 17.61 -5.36
C ALA A 277 -3.14 17.94 -6.59
N LEU A 278 -2.67 18.84 -7.44
CA LEU A 278 -3.39 19.25 -8.66
C LEU A 278 -3.53 18.09 -9.66
N LEU A 279 -2.60 17.14 -9.67
CA LEU A 279 -2.61 16.03 -10.63
C LEU A 279 -3.82 15.09 -10.47
N PRO A 280 -4.10 14.51 -9.29
CA PRO A 280 -5.27 13.65 -9.12
C PRO A 280 -6.58 14.41 -9.19
N VAL A 281 -6.61 15.67 -8.74
CA VAL A 281 -7.80 16.52 -8.86
C VAL A 281 -8.11 16.79 -10.33
N ALA A 282 -7.11 17.19 -11.13
CA ALA A 282 -7.29 17.39 -12.57
C ALA A 282 -7.68 16.10 -13.29
N ALA A 283 -7.03 14.98 -12.98
CA ALA A 283 -7.37 13.67 -13.57
C ALA A 283 -8.81 13.26 -13.23
N ALA A 284 -9.26 13.48 -12.00
CA ALA A 284 -10.62 13.17 -11.56
C ALA A 284 -11.65 14.07 -12.28
N LEU A 285 -11.37 15.37 -12.43
CA LEU A 285 -12.25 16.31 -13.18
C LEU A 285 -12.32 15.98 -14.66
N LEU A 286 -11.19 15.60 -15.28
CA LEU A 286 -11.17 15.16 -16.68
C LEU A 286 -11.97 13.85 -16.86
N PHE A 287 -11.81 12.92 -15.92
CA PHE A 287 -12.61 11.69 -15.91
C PHE A 287 -14.10 11.96 -15.72
N TRP A 288 -14.47 12.92 -14.88
CA TRP A 288 -15.88 13.34 -14.72
C TRP A 288 -16.48 13.89 -16.00
N ARG A 289 -15.72 14.77 -16.71
CA ARG A 289 -16.18 15.37 -17.96
C ARG A 289 -16.28 14.35 -19.10
N LYS A 290 -15.33 13.42 -19.16
CA LYS A 290 -15.26 12.40 -20.21
C LYS A 290 -14.89 11.04 -19.58
N PRO A 291 -15.88 10.28 -19.07
CA PRO A 291 -15.66 9.03 -18.38
C PRO A 291 -15.27 7.92 -19.37
N THR A 292 -13.96 7.77 -19.58
CA THR A 292 -13.38 6.73 -20.43
C THR A 292 -12.52 5.76 -19.60
N ARG A 293 -12.26 4.52 -20.11
CA ARG A 293 -11.34 3.56 -19.49
C ARG A 293 -9.95 4.15 -19.28
N VAL A 294 -9.48 4.94 -20.24
CA VAL A 294 -8.19 5.67 -20.13
C VAL A 294 -8.27 6.71 -19.02
N GLY A 295 -9.38 7.46 -18.92
CA GLY A 295 -9.61 8.43 -17.84
C GLY A 295 -9.60 7.77 -16.46
N ALA A 296 -10.25 6.63 -16.28
CA ALA A 296 -10.22 5.87 -15.03
C ALA A 296 -8.80 5.38 -14.67
N LYS A 297 -8.03 4.92 -15.67
CA LYS A 297 -6.63 4.54 -15.50
C LYS A 297 -5.78 5.76 -15.10
N ASN A 298 -5.95 6.89 -15.76
CA ASN A 298 -5.21 8.12 -15.45
C ASN A 298 -5.49 8.62 -14.03
N VAL A 299 -6.72 8.49 -13.52
CA VAL A 299 -7.04 8.79 -12.11
C VAL A 299 -6.24 7.91 -11.16
N SER A 300 -6.18 6.60 -11.43
CA SER A 300 -5.40 5.68 -10.61
C SER A 300 -3.90 5.99 -10.64
N GLU A 301 -3.35 6.25 -11.82
CA GLU A 301 -1.93 6.57 -12.01
C GLU A 301 -1.57 7.93 -11.39
N ALA A 302 -2.40 8.95 -11.57
CA ALA A 302 -2.20 10.26 -10.96
C ALA A 302 -2.23 10.18 -9.42
N SER A 303 -3.17 9.41 -8.85
CA SER A 303 -3.24 9.22 -7.40
C SER A 303 -2.02 8.49 -6.85
N ALA A 304 -1.52 7.47 -7.55
CA ALA A 304 -0.30 6.76 -7.16
C ALA A 304 0.95 7.65 -7.33
N SER A 305 1.02 8.46 -8.39
CA SER A 305 2.14 9.36 -8.65
C SER A 305 2.24 10.46 -7.59
N VAL A 306 1.11 11.05 -7.20
CA VAL A 306 1.07 12.07 -6.14
C VAL A 306 1.56 11.51 -4.83
N TRP A 307 1.10 10.31 -4.46
CA TRP A 307 1.57 9.66 -3.26
C TRP A 307 3.08 9.43 -3.30
N LEU A 308 3.61 8.89 -4.39
CA LEU A 308 5.05 8.63 -4.53
C LEU A 308 5.88 9.92 -4.52
N ILE A 309 5.49 10.91 -5.30
CA ILE A 309 6.20 12.20 -5.38
C ILE A 309 6.11 12.92 -4.03
N GLY A 310 4.94 12.91 -3.39
CA GLY A 310 4.75 13.46 -2.05
C GLY A 310 5.71 12.85 -1.04
N GLN A 311 5.88 11.53 -1.03
CA GLN A 311 6.84 10.87 -0.14
C GLN A 311 8.30 11.28 -0.43
N ILE A 312 8.67 11.49 -1.69
CA ILE A 312 10.01 11.97 -2.05
C ILE A 312 10.23 13.41 -1.55
N VAL A 313 9.28 14.31 -1.82
CA VAL A 313 9.33 15.70 -1.33
C VAL A 313 9.42 15.74 0.20
N PHE A 314 8.63 14.92 0.87
CA PHE A 314 8.61 14.82 2.31
C PHE A 314 9.95 14.33 2.89
N ALA A 315 10.54 13.27 2.30
CA ALA A 315 11.86 12.76 2.72
C ALA A 315 12.95 13.83 2.54
N VAL A 316 12.95 14.53 1.39
CA VAL A 316 13.91 15.63 1.14
C VAL A 316 13.71 16.75 2.15
N ALA A 317 12.47 17.14 2.46
CA ALA A 317 12.19 18.15 3.48
C ALA A 317 12.77 17.76 4.84
N ILE A 318 12.52 16.51 5.31
CA ILE A 318 13.08 16.04 6.58
C ILE A 318 14.62 16.12 6.60
N LEU A 319 15.26 15.73 5.51
CA LEU A 319 16.73 15.66 5.43
C LEU A 319 17.41 17.02 5.29
N THR A 320 16.71 18.04 4.75
CA THR A 320 17.32 19.33 4.40
C THR A 320 16.95 20.48 5.35
N THR A 321 15.93 20.33 6.19
CA THR A 321 15.45 21.39 7.08
C THR A 321 15.80 21.15 8.56
N GLY A 322 16.78 20.30 8.83
CA GLY A 322 17.23 19.90 10.16
C GLY A 322 18.38 20.66 10.70
#